data_ef39e49fb4ecd1ee02f58efe897c9712
#
_entry.id   ef39e49fb4ecd1ee02f58efe897c9712
#
_cell.length_a   1.000
_cell.length_b   1.000
_cell.length_c   1.000
_cell.angle_alpha   90.00
_cell.angle_beta   90.00
_cell.angle_gamma   90.00
#
_symmetry.space_group_name_H-M   'P 1'
#
loop_
_entity.id
_entity.type
_entity.pdbx_description
1 polymer ?
#
loop_
_entity_poly.entity_id
_entity_poly.type
_entity_poly.pdbx_seq_one_letter_code
_entity_poly.pdbx_strand_id
1 'polypeptide(L)'
;MMKSSLMATRRPPDSESTERNAPSVEAAFQAAPEEMVAQILNGALHLSPRPARPHANVASNLGILLGGPFKLGSGGPGGWVILYEPELHLGARPDKLIPDLAGWRRERLPRAVGGDDAPAHYDLAPDWACEILSERTRRRDKVQKMRIYAREGVRHVWHVDPLAHTLDVFRLIEREWLLVHSFAGEERVRAEPFDALELDLALVWSE
;
A
#
# COMPACT_ATOMS: atom_id res chain seq x y z
N MET A 1 67.00 13.91 51.33
CA MET A 1 66.29 14.86 50.47
C MET A 1 65.93 14.16 49.15
N MET A 2 64.74 13.61 49.08
CA MET A 2 64.23 12.95 47.84
C MET A 2 63.22 13.82 47.17
N LYS A 3 63.47 14.21 45.91
CA LYS A 3 62.57 14.98 45.10
C LYS A 3 61.62 13.98 44.39
N SER A 4 60.33 14.13 44.70
CA SER A 4 59.26 13.38 44.04
C SER A 4 58.93 14.06 42.71
N SER A 5 59.04 13.34 41.59
CA SER A 5 58.70 13.78 40.27
C SER A 5 57.25 13.41 39.99
N LEU A 6 56.38 14.40 39.84
CA LEU A 6 54.98 14.18 39.37
C LEU A 6 54.99 13.92 37.85
N MET A 7 54.64 12.68 37.48
CA MET A 7 54.28 12.38 36.07
C MET A 7 52.87 12.88 35.80
N ALA A 8 52.76 13.84 34.90
CA ALA A 8 51.49 14.27 34.35
C ALA A 8 51.00 13.23 33.33
N THR A 9 49.90 12.55 33.64
CA THR A 9 49.19 11.69 32.69
C THR A 9 48.47 12.53 31.64
N ARG A 10 48.95 12.44 30.42
CA ARG A 10 48.25 12.97 29.25
C ARG A 10 46.94 12.19 29.01
N ARG A 11 45.82 12.90 29.08
CA ARG A 11 44.51 12.41 28.64
C ARG A 11 44.55 12.20 27.12
N PRO A 12 44.08 11.06 26.57
CA PRO A 12 43.98 10.89 25.13
C PRO A 12 42.94 11.87 24.58
N PRO A 13 43.09 12.34 23.32
CA PRO A 13 42.10 13.24 22.70
C PRO A 13 40.75 12.52 22.58
N ASP A 14 39.71 13.25 22.96
CA ASP A 14 38.33 12.81 22.81
C ASP A 14 38.12 12.42 21.35
N SER A 15 37.78 11.15 21.13
CA SER A 15 37.30 10.68 19.83
C SER A 15 35.96 11.37 19.56
N GLU A 16 35.99 12.47 18.82
CA GLU A 16 34.79 12.98 18.15
C GLU A 16 34.22 11.83 17.31
N SER A 17 33.23 11.15 17.86
CA SER A 17 32.36 10.25 17.13
C SER A 17 31.65 11.10 16.06
N THR A 18 32.11 10.99 14.84
CA THR A 18 31.36 11.41 13.65
C THR A 18 30.12 10.54 13.60
N GLU A 19 29.08 10.85 14.36
CA GLU A 19 27.72 10.45 14.06
C GLU A 19 27.42 11.05 12.69
N ARG A 20 27.65 10.28 11.65
CA ARG A 20 27.14 10.57 10.32
C ARG A 20 25.63 10.58 10.48
N ASN A 21 25.04 11.75 10.42
CA ASN A 21 23.61 12.02 10.47
C ASN A 21 22.96 11.19 9.34
N ALA A 22 22.44 10.01 9.68
CA ALA A 22 21.69 9.20 8.71
C ALA A 22 20.50 10.07 8.25
N PRO A 23 20.19 10.07 6.94
CA PRO A 23 19.05 10.84 6.44
C PRO A 23 17.78 10.40 7.16
N SER A 24 16.87 11.34 7.41
CA SER A 24 15.56 11.01 7.96
C SER A 24 14.84 10.04 7.01
N VAL A 25 13.91 9.22 7.54
CA VAL A 25 13.12 8.28 6.71
C VAL A 25 12.42 9.02 5.58
N GLU A 26 11.94 10.24 5.85
CA GLU A 26 11.33 11.10 4.84
C GLU A 26 12.33 11.52 3.74
N ALA A 27 13.53 11.95 4.13
CA ALA A 27 14.57 12.30 3.16
C ALA A 27 15.01 11.09 2.32
N ALA A 28 15.07 9.91 2.94
CA ALA A 28 15.38 8.67 2.22
C ALA A 28 14.24 8.24 1.28
N PHE A 29 12.98 8.49 1.66
CA PHE A 29 11.81 8.26 0.79
C PHE A 29 11.86 9.15 -0.44
N GLN A 30 12.10 10.45 -0.26
CA GLN A 30 12.21 11.43 -1.37
C GLN A 30 13.41 11.17 -2.30
N ALA A 31 14.45 10.56 -1.77
CA ALA A 31 15.66 10.19 -2.54
C ALA A 31 15.61 8.77 -3.12
N ALA A 32 14.45 8.10 -3.02
CA ALA A 32 14.31 6.74 -3.55
C ALA A 32 14.52 6.72 -5.07
N PRO A 33 15.18 5.68 -5.61
CA PRO A 33 15.36 5.53 -7.06
C PRO A 33 14.00 5.43 -7.77
N GLU A 34 13.85 6.08 -8.94
CA GLU A 34 12.59 6.11 -9.72
C GLU A 34 12.13 4.73 -10.19
N GLU A 35 13.08 3.80 -10.37
CA GLU A 35 12.79 2.42 -10.74
C GLU A 35 12.25 1.57 -9.58
N MET A 36 12.26 2.11 -8.35
CA MET A 36 11.75 1.43 -7.15
C MET A 36 10.42 2.01 -6.71
N VAL A 37 9.61 1.17 -6.08
CA VAL A 37 8.43 1.60 -5.34
C VAL A 37 8.84 1.82 -3.89
N ALA A 38 8.82 3.06 -3.44
CA ALA A 38 9.14 3.44 -2.07
C ALA A 38 7.86 3.55 -1.23
N GLN A 39 7.90 3.04 0.00
CA GLN A 39 6.79 3.13 0.96
C GLN A 39 7.36 3.36 2.36
N ILE A 40 6.65 4.13 3.20
CA ILE A 40 6.96 4.26 4.62
C ILE A 40 5.86 3.54 5.40
N LEU A 41 6.20 2.45 6.08
CA LEU A 41 5.25 1.67 6.88
C LEU A 41 5.73 1.61 8.33
N ASN A 42 4.92 2.10 9.26
CA ASN A 42 5.25 2.19 10.69
C ASN A 42 6.60 2.89 10.94
N GLY A 43 6.88 3.95 10.18
CA GLY A 43 8.11 4.75 10.28
C GLY A 43 9.35 4.11 9.67
N ALA A 44 9.24 3.00 8.95
CA ALA A 44 10.35 2.35 8.24
C ALA A 44 10.19 2.48 6.72
N LEU A 45 11.27 2.83 6.02
CA LEU A 45 11.32 2.85 4.57
C LEU A 45 11.41 1.42 4.01
N HIS A 46 10.56 1.13 3.06
CA HIS A 46 10.54 -0.10 2.28
C HIS A 46 10.69 0.23 0.81
N LEU A 47 11.65 -0.40 0.16
CA LEU A 47 11.85 -0.32 -1.29
C LEU A 47 11.52 -1.66 -1.92
N SER A 48 10.85 -1.64 -3.06
CA SER A 48 10.58 -2.83 -3.87
C SER A 48 10.73 -2.51 -5.36
N PRO A 49 11.18 -3.46 -6.18
CA PRO A 49 11.20 -3.27 -7.62
C PRO A 49 9.77 -3.15 -8.17
N ARG A 50 9.65 -2.61 -9.37
CA ARG A 50 8.39 -2.58 -10.11
C ARG A 50 7.78 -3.98 -10.26
N PRO A 51 6.44 -4.08 -10.39
CA PRO A 51 5.73 -5.35 -10.51
C PRO A 51 6.20 -6.22 -11.68
N ALA A 52 6.20 -7.54 -11.47
CA ALA A 52 6.43 -8.51 -12.54
C ALA A 52 5.18 -8.66 -13.44
N ARG A 53 5.36 -9.27 -14.64
CA ARG A 53 4.27 -9.42 -15.63
C ARG A 53 2.96 -10.01 -15.07
N PRO A 54 2.95 -11.14 -14.36
CA PRO A 54 1.68 -11.71 -13.86
C PRO A 54 0.93 -10.74 -12.94
N HIS A 55 1.65 -10.03 -12.08
CA HIS A 55 1.08 -9.02 -11.20
C HIS A 55 0.48 -7.85 -12.01
N ALA A 56 1.23 -7.28 -12.95
CA ALA A 56 0.77 -6.16 -13.78
C ALA A 56 -0.45 -6.54 -14.63
N ASN A 57 -0.49 -7.78 -15.15
CA ASN A 57 -1.61 -8.29 -15.91
C ASN A 57 -2.89 -8.36 -15.05
N VAL A 58 -2.83 -8.99 -13.89
CA VAL A 58 -3.96 -9.09 -12.95
C VAL A 58 -4.45 -7.71 -12.51
N ALA A 59 -3.53 -6.77 -12.22
CA ALA A 59 -3.88 -5.40 -11.87
C ALA A 59 -4.66 -4.71 -13.00
N SER A 60 -4.19 -4.86 -14.23
CA SER A 60 -4.83 -4.29 -15.42
C SER A 60 -6.22 -4.88 -15.64
N ASN A 61 -6.36 -6.20 -15.57
CA ASN A 61 -7.63 -6.88 -15.77
C ASN A 61 -8.65 -6.48 -14.68
N LEU A 62 -8.27 -6.47 -13.41
CA LEU A 62 -9.13 -5.98 -12.33
C LEU A 62 -9.54 -4.52 -12.53
N GLY A 63 -8.59 -3.67 -12.95
CA GLY A 63 -8.87 -2.27 -13.26
C GLY A 63 -9.92 -2.09 -14.36
N ILE A 64 -9.89 -2.92 -15.41
CA ILE A 64 -10.86 -2.95 -16.50
C ILE A 64 -12.21 -3.49 -16.01
N LEU A 65 -12.20 -4.66 -15.36
CA LEU A 65 -13.42 -5.36 -14.93
C LEU A 65 -14.22 -4.56 -13.89
N LEU A 66 -13.55 -3.86 -12.99
CA LEU A 66 -14.19 -3.02 -11.98
C LEU A 66 -14.40 -1.58 -12.47
N GLY A 67 -13.51 -1.07 -13.30
CA GLY A 67 -13.52 0.31 -13.77
C GLY A 67 -14.76 0.65 -14.62
N GLY A 68 -15.11 -0.21 -15.55
CA GLY A 68 -16.30 -0.03 -16.39
C GLY A 68 -17.58 0.13 -15.55
N PRO A 69 -17.98 -0.90 -14.81
CA PRO A 69 -19.27 -0.87 -14.11
C PRO A 69 -19.29 0.02 -12.87
N PHE A 70 -18.22 0.10 -12.09
CA PHE A 70 -18.25 0.78 -10.80
C PHE A 70 -17.69 2.21 -10.85
N LYS A 71 -16.66 2.48 -11.65
CA LYS A 71 -16.11 3.84 -11.79
C LYS A 71 -16.86 4.66 -12.83
N LEU A 72 -17.10 4.10 -14.02
CA LEU A 72 -17.76 4.79 -15.14
C LEU A 72 -19.27 4.60 -15.15
N GLY A 73 -19.81 3.59 -14.46
CA GLY A 73 -21.24 3.25 -14.48
C GLY A 73 -21.70 2.58 -15.78
N SER A 74 -20.74 2.12 -16.59
CA SER A 74 -21.05 1.44 -17.87
C SER A 74 -21.40 -0.03 -17.60
N GLY A 75 -22.69 -0.35 -17.72
CA GLY A 75 -23.20 -1.70 -17.43
C GLY A 75 -23.23 -2.07 -15.94
N GLY A 76 -23.17 -1.08 -15.04
CA GLY A 76 -23.17 -1.30 -13.60
C GLY A 76 -23.58 -0.07 -12.79
N PRO A 77 -23.54 -0.18 -11.44
CA PRO A 77 -24.12 0.84 -10.55
C PRO A 77 -23.34 2.16 -10.50
N GLY A 78 -22.08 2.19 -10.92
CA GLY A 78 -21.22 3.36 -10.71
C GLY A 78 -20.92 3.62 -9.23
N GLY A 79 -20.72 4.88 -8.87
CA GLY A 79 -20.64 5.35 -7.49
C GLY A 79 -19.28 5.20 -6.83
N TRP A 80 -18.24 4.82 -7.56
CA TRP A 80 -16.88 4.67 -7.07
C TRP A 80 -15.87 5.56 -7.81
N VAL A 81 -14.78 5.89 -7.12
CA VAL A 81 -13.53 6.33 -7.73
C VAL A 81 -12.52 5.23 -7.50
N ILE A 82 -12.14 4.51 -8.55
CA ILE A 82 -11.17 3.43 -8.50
C ILE A 82 -9.90 3.90 -9.20
N LEU A 83 -8.76 3.76 -8.52
CA LEU A 83 -7.45 4.20 -9.00
C LEU A 83 -6.45 3.05 -8.91
N TYR A 84 -5.51 3.09 -9.85
CA TYR A 84 -4.35 2.20 -9.92
C TYR A 84 -3.17 2.86 -9.24
N GLU A 85 -2.49 2.13 -8.37
CA GLU A 85 -1.30 2.56 -7.61
C GLU A 85 -1.40 3.99 -7.01
N PRO A 86 -2.51 4.37 -6.35
CA PRO A 86 -2.56 5.69 -5.72
C PRO A 86 -1.62 5.74 -4.51
N GLU A 87 -0.87 6.82 -4.38
CA GLU A 87 -0.08 7.05 -3.18
C GLU A 87 -0.99 7.52 -2.05
N LEU A 88 -0.96 6.84 -0.91
CA LEU A 88 -1.76 7.12 0.27
C LEU A 88 -0.86 7.62 1.40
N HIS A 89 -1.22 8.74 2.03
CA HIS A 89 -0.58 9.26 3.23
C HIS A 89 -1.56 9.15 4.40
N LEU A 90 -1.49 8.09 5.18
CA LEU A 90 -2.50 7.76 6.18
C LEU A 90 -2.00 7.95 7.61
N GLY A 91 -2.81 8.64 8.44
CA GLY A 91 -2.55 8.87 9.85
C GLY A 91 -1.78 10.16 10.16
N ALA A 92 -1.67 10.51 11.45
CA ALA A 92 -1.07 11.78 11.92
C ALA A 92 0.45 11.89 11.71
N ARG A 93 1.16 10.76 11.69
CA ARG A 93 2.51 10.58 11.16
C ARG A 93 2.38 9.62 10.01
N PRO A 94 2.14 10.14 8.79
CA PRO A 94 1.56 9.31 7.76
C PRO A 94 2.45 8.12 7.38
N ASP A 95 1.84 6.96 7.39
CA ASP A 95 2.32 5.86 6.59
C ASP A 95 2.11 6.22 5.13
N LYS A 96 3.13 6.06 4.31
CA LYS A 96 3.08 6.32 2.87
C LYS A 96 3.07 4.98 2.16
N LEU A 97 1.93 4.60 1.62
CA LEU A 97 1.75 3.29 1.01
C LEU A 97 1.05 3.39 -0.34
N ILE A 98 1.34 2.42 -1.19
CA ILE A 98 0.80 2.32 -2.53
C ILE A 98 0.14 0.95 -2.64
N PRO A 99 -1.21 0.86 -2.52
CA PRO A 99 -1.94 -0.35 -2.91
C PRO A 99 -1.93 -0.51 -4.43
N ASP A 100 -2.07 -1.73 -4.92
CA ASP A 100 -2.13 -1.97 -6.38
C ASP A 100 -3.39 -1.35 -6.99
N LEU A 101 -4.54 -1.45 -6.29
CA LEU A 101 -5.73 -0.64 -6.58
C LEU A 101 -6.33 -0.12 -5.27
N ALA A 102 -6.96 1.04 -5.34
CA ALA A 102 -7.82 1.53 -4.26
C ALA A 102 -9.10 2.15 -4.79
N GLY A 103 -10.14 2.09 -3.97
CA GLY A 103 -11.46 2.60 -4.30
C GLY A 103 -12.10 3.38 -3.17
N TRP A 104 -12.68 4.51 -3.52
CA TRP A 104 -13.49 5.35 -2.64
C TRP A 104 -14.93 5.39 -3.14
N ARG A 105 -15.89 5.41 -2.24
CA ARG A 105 -17.23 5.85 -2.59
C ARG A 105 -17.15 7.29 -3.06
N ARG A 106 -17.78 7.60 -4.19
CA ARG A 106 -17.68 8.91 -4.86
C ARG A 106 -18.09 10.07 -3.96
N GLU A 107 -19.08 9.85 -3.10
CA GLU A 107 -19.55 10.84 -2.13
C GLU A 107 -18.56 11.14 -1.01
N ARG A 108 -17.60 10.23 -0.74
CA ARG A 108 -16.58 10.42 0.28
C ARG A 108 -15.36 11.18 -0.23
N LEU A 109 -14.99 10.96 -1.50
CA LEU A 109 -13.79 11.58 -2.06
C LEU A 109 -14.13 12.98 -2.57
N PRO A 110 -13.58 14.06 -1.98
CA PRO A 110 -13.76 15.40 -2.49
C PRO A 110 -13.32 15.47 -3.96
N ARG A 111 -14.05 16.23 -4.76
CA ARG A 111 -13.60 16.51 -6.12
C ARG A 111 -12.25 17.20 -6.05
N ALA A 112 -11.27 16.69 -6.77
CA ALA A 112 -10.00 17.39 -6.92
C ALA A 112 -10.31 18.79 -7.44
N VAL A 113 -9.93 19.81 -6.69
CA VAL A 113 -9.88 21.17 -7.18
C VAL A 113 -8.71 21.18 -8.16
N GLY A 114 -9.02 21.23 -9.45
CA GLY A 114 -8.03 21.08 -10.51
C GLY A 114 -6.99 22.20 -10.46
N GLY A 115 -5.77 21.86 -10.80
CA GLY A 115 -4.61 22.74 -10.93
C GLY A 115 -3.31 21.95 -10.76
N ASP A 116 -2.22 22.48 -11.24
CA ASP A 116 -0.89 21.87 -11.12
C ASP A 116 -0.40 21.73 -9.66
N ASP A 117 -1.10 22.40 -8.71
CA ASP A 117 -0.80 22.36 -7.27
C ASP A 117 -1.55 21.27 -6.50
N ALA A 118 -2.34 20.41 -7.15
CA ALA A 118 -3.02 19.32 -6.48
C ALA A 118 -1.99 18.31 -5.93
N PRO A 119 -2.10 17.85 -4.65
CA PRO A 119 -1.17 16.87 -4.11
C PRO A 119 -1.24 15.57 -4.90
N ALA A 120 -0.08 14.96 -5.13
CA ALA A 120 0.03 13.69 -5.85
C ALA A 120 -0.40 12.48 -5.00
N HIS A 121 -0.87 12.69 -3.77
CA HIS A 121 -1.27 11.66 -2.82
C HIS A 121 -2.67 11.91 -2.25
N TYR A 122 -3.20 10.90 -1.57
CA TYR A 122 -4.50 10.93 -0.91
C TYR A 122 -4.33 10.74 0.59
N ASP A 123 -4.85 11.69 1.39
CA ASP A 123 -4.86 11.61 2.87
C ASP A 123 -6.09 10.87 3.39
N LEU A 124 -7.10 10.68 2.57
CA LEU A 124 -8.33 9.99 2.91
C LEU A 124 -8.17 8.48 2.68
N ALA A 125 -8.32 7.68 3.74
CA ALA A 125 -8.34 6.23 3.62
C ALA A 125 -9.43 5.76 2.65
N PRO A 126 -9.12 4.81 1.72
CA PRO A 126 -10.10 4.29 0.78
C PRO A 126 -11.16 3.43 1.49
N ASP A 127 -12.29 3.20 0.83
CA ASP A 127 -13.29 2.22 1.27
C ASP A 127 -12.88 0.78 0.95
N TRP A 128 -12.03 0.63 -0.07
CA TRP A 128 -11.51 -0.65 -0.54
C TRP A 128 -10.07 -0.50 -1.01
N ALA A 129 -9.23 -1.46 -0.64
CA ALA A 129 -7.88 -1.61 -1.15
C ALA A 129 -7.67 -3.02 -1.71
N CYS A 130 -6.84 -3.15 -2.73
CA CYS A 130 -6.47 -4.43 -3.33
C CYS A 130 -4.94 -4.54 -3.36
N GLU A 131 -4.43 -5.66 -2.86
CA GLU A 131 -3.03 -6.02 -2.90
C GLU A 131 -2.87 -7.28 -3.75
N ILE A 132 -2.13 -7.17 -4.83
CA ILE A 132 -1.78 -8.30 -5.69
C ILE A 132 -0.48 -8.89 -5.16
N LEU A 133 -0.57 -10.10 -4.64
CA LEU A 133 0.51 -10.72 -3.88
C LEU A 133 1.65 -11.17 -4.79
N SER A 134 2.87 -10.86 -4.36
CA SER A 134 4.10 -11.42 -4.91
C SER A 134 4.91 -12.08 -3.80
N GLU A 135 5.81 -12.99 -4.11
CA GLU A 135 6.66 -13.61 -3.10
C GLU A 135 7.45 -12.60 -2.27
N ARG A 136 7.89 -11.50 -2.90
CA ARG A 136 8.71 -10.47 -2.26
C ARG A 136 7.94 -9.57 -1.31
N THR A 137 6.67 -9.27 -1.62
CA THR A 137 5.87 -8.30 -0.86
C THR A 137 4.84 -8.96 0.05
N ARG A 138 4.50 -10.24 -0.17
CA ARG A 138 3.44 -11.00 0.52
C ARG A 138 3.39 -10.78 2.04
N ARG A 139 4.55 -10.86 2.73
CA ARG A 139 4.58 -10.66 4.19
C ARG A 139 4.21 -9.23 4.57
N ARG A 140 4.68 -8.23 3.82
CA ARG A 140 4.37 -6.82 4.03
C ARG A 140 2.89 -6.56 3.80
N ASP A 141 2.36 -7.02 2.67
CA ASP A 141 0.98 -6.80 2.27
C ASP A 141 0.01 -7.50 3.22
N LYS A 142 0.27 -8.77 3.58
CA LYS A 142 -0.57 -9.54 4.50
C LYS A 142 -0.47 -9.15 5.98
N VAL A 143 0.58 -8.45 6.42
CA VAL A 143 0.76 -8.16 7.84
C VAL A 143 0.85 -6.66 8.11
N GLN A 144 1.76 -5.95 7.46
CA GLN A 144 1.99 -4.54 7.80
C GLN A 144 0.89 -3.64 7.24
N LYS A 145 0.60 -3.75 5.94
CA LYS A 145 -0.46 -2.95 5.31
C LYS A 145 -1.84 -3.26 5.91
N MET A 146 -2.15 -4.54 6.18
CA MET A 146 -3.43 -4.91 6.80
C MET A 146 -3.65 -4.22 8.15
N ARG A 147 -2.61 -4.09 8.97
CA ARG A 147 -2.69 -3.35 10.26
C ARG A 147 -2.93 -1.86 10.05
N ILE A 148 -2.27 -1.27 9.05
CA ILE A 148 -2.46 0.14 8.71
C ILE A 148 -3.88 0.36 8.19
N TYR A 149 -4.35 -0.46 7.25
CA TYR A 149 -5.71 -0.38 6.72
C TYR A 149 -6.78 -0.52 7.81
N ALA A 150 -6.61 -1.46 8.76
CA ALA A 150 -7.53 -1.62 9.89
C ALA A 150 -7.55 -0.39 10.80
N ARG A 151 -6.36 0.15 11.12
CA ARG A 151 -6.22 1.35 11.96
C ARG A 151 -6.89 2.56 11.33
N GLU A 152 -6.73 2.73 10.02
CA GLU A 152 -7.27 3.87 9.27
C GLU A 152 -8.71 3.66 8.78
N GLY A 153 -9.31 2.50 9.07
CA GLY A 153 -10.72 2.22 8.82
C GLY A 153 -11.06 1.90 7.37
N VAL A 154 -10.12 1.36 6.59
CA VAL A 154 -10.41 0.78 5.28
C VAL A 154 -11.39 -0.37 5.48
N ARG A 155 -12.54 -0.34 4.79
CA ARG A 155 -13.64 -1.27 5.07
C ARG A 155 -13.46 -2.65 4.46
N HIS A 156 -12.85 -2.72 3.28
CA HIS A 156 -12.63 -3.97 2.56
C HIS A 156 -11.19 -4.02 2.04
N VAL A 157 -10.59 -5.19 2.11
CA VAL A 157 -9.31 -5.48 1.46
C VAL A 157 -9.43 -6.77 0.65
N TRP A 158 -8.90 -6.74 -0.56
CA TRP A 158 -8.69 -7.94 -1.36
C TRP A 158 -7.21 -8.31 -1.36
N HIS A 159 -6.92 -9.60 -1.17
CA HIS A 159 -5.64 -10.18 -1.52
C HIS A 159 -5.84 -11.07 -2.75
N VAL A 160 -5.12 -10.75 -3.80
CA VAL A 160 -5.18 -11.46 -5.08
C VAL A 160 -3.85 -12.12 -5.33
N ASP A 161 -3.84 -13.42 -5.52
CA ASP A 161 -2.62 -14.19 -5.76
C ASP A 161 -2.59 -14.69 -7.21
N PRO A 162 -1.77 -14.06 -8.09
CA PRO A 162 -1.70 -14.43 -9.51
C PRO A 162 -1.15 -15.85 -9.75
N LEU A 163 -0.33 -16.36 -8.82
CA LEU A 163 0.28 -17.68 -8.97
C LEU A 163 -0.63 -18.79 -8.46
N ALA A 164 -1.34 -18.53 -7.37
CA ALA A 164 -2.29 -19.48 -6.81
C ALA A 164 -3.68 -19.39 -7.46
N HIS A 165 -3.95 -18.36 -8.26
CA HIS A 165 -5.28 -18.01 -8.81
C HIS A 165 -6.33 -17.94 -7.70
N THR A 166 -6.05 -17.17 -6.63
CA THR A 166 -6.97 -16.98 -5.51
C THR A 166 -7.30 -15.51 -5.27
N LEU A 167 -8.52 -15.27 -4.81
CA LEU A 167 -9.02 -13.99 -4.35
C LEU A 167 -9.57 -14.15 -2.94
N ASP A 168 -8.89 -13.57 -1.96
CA ASP A 168 -9.34 -13.49 -0.57
C ASP A 168 -10.00 -12.12 -0.32
N VAL A 169 -11.22 -12.14 0.20
CA VAL A 169 -12.02 -10.95 0.49
C VAL A 169 -12.11 -10.75 2.00
N PHE A 170 -11.59 -9.62 2.47
CA PHE A 170 -11.62 -9.25 3.88
C PHE A 170 -12.56 -8.06 4.11
N ARG A 171 -13.33 -8.12 5.18
CA ARG A 171 -14.15 -7.02 5.68
C ARG A 171 -13.73 -6.64 7.09
N LEU A 172 -13.61 -5.33 7.34
CA LEU A 172 -13.26 -4.79 8.66
C LEU A 172 -14.51 -4.78 9.56
N ILE A 173 -14.42 -5.41 10.72
CA ILE A 173 -15.43 -5.41 11.78
C ILE A 173 -14.71 -5.08 13.09
N GLU A 174 -15.11 -4.02 13.77
CA GLU A 174 -14.54 -3.62 15.07
C GLU A 174 -13.00 -3.57 15.11
N ARG A 175 -12.39 -3.12 14.00
CA ARG A 175 -10.93 -3.06 13.76
C ARG A 175 -10.22 -4.41 13.56
N GLU A 176 -10.97 -5.48 13.42
CA GLU A 176 -10.46 -6.82 13.11
C GLU A 176 -10.88 -7.25 11.71
N TRP A 177 -10.02 -8.01 11.04
CA TRP A 177 -10.31 -8.50 9.70
C TRP A 177 -11.06 -9.83 9.75
N LEU A 178 -12.27 -9.84 9.19
CA LEU A 178 -13.00 -11.05 8.88
C LEU A 178 -12.69 -11.46 7.44
N LEU A 179 -12.17 -12.68 7.23
CA LEU A 179 -12.15 -13.29 5.91
C LEU A 179 -13.59 -13.70 5.56
N VAL A 180 -14.19 -12.98 4.63
CA VAL A 180 -15.60 -13.19 4.23
C VAL A 180 -15.69 -14.33 3.22
N HIS A 181 -14.80 -14.30 2.23
CA HIS A 181 -14.73 -15.30 1.16
C HIS A 181 -13.29 -15.54 0.74
N SER A 182 -13.02 -16.76 0.29
CA SER A 182 -11.82 -17.14 -0.43
C SER A 182 -12.26 -17.88 -1.69
N PHE A 183 -11.98 -17.31 -2.84
CA PHE A 183 -12.34 -17.84 -4.16
C PHE A 183 -11.09 -18.34 -4.87
N ALA A 184 -11.25 -19.31 -5.78
CA ALA A 184 -10.12 -19.88 -6.50
C ALA A 184 -10.46 -20.24 -7.95
N GLY A 185 -9.43 -20.34 -8.78
CA GLY A 185 -9.55 -20.80 -10.15
C GLY A 185 -10.39 -19.87 -11.03
N GLU A 186 -11.32 -20.43 -11.81
CA GLU A 186 -12.11 -19.72 -12.82
C GLU A 186 -13.56 -19.48 -12.39
N GLU A 187 -13.80 -19.38 -11.09
CA GLU A 187 -15.14 -19.18 -10.55
C GLU A 187 -15.72 -17.82 -10.98
N ARG A 188 -17.04 -17.76 -11.09
CA ARG A 188 -17.81 -16.52 -11.20
C ARG A 188 -18.31 -16.15 -9.82
N VAL A 189 -17.92 -14.99 -9.33
CA VAL A 189 -18.06 -14.61 -7.93
C VAL A 189 -18.72 -13.25 -7.75
N ARG A 190 -19.35 -13.06 -6.60
CA ARG A 190 -19.85 -11.75 -6.15
C ARG A 190 -19.03 -11.36 -4.91
N ALA A 191 -17.96 -10.61 -5.14
CA ALA A 191 -16.99 -10.24 -4.13
C ALA A 191 -17.26 -8.84 -3.58
N GLU A 192 -17.49 -8.73 -2.26
CA GLU A 192 -17.64 -7.43 -1.58
C GLU A 192 -16.40 -6.54 -1.77
N PRO A 193 -16.57 -5.24 -1.98
CA PRO A 193 -17.78 -4.43 -1.96
C PRO A 193 -18.42 -4.27 -3.36
N PHE A 194 -18.04 -5.09 -4.34
CA PHE A 194 -18.47 -5.04 -5.73
C PHE A 194 -19.47 -6.16 -6.10
N ASP A 195 -20.12 -6.73 -5.11
CA ASP A 195 -21.06 -7.84 -5.20
C ASP A 195 -22.35 -7.57 -6.00
N ALA A 196 -22.57 -6.30 -6.36
CA ALA A 196 -23.67 -5.92 -7.26
C ALA A 196 -23.55 -6.58 -8.65
N LEU A 197 -22.33 -6.92 -9.07
CA LEU A 197 -22.08 -7.61 -10.34
C LEU A 197 -21.28 -8.90 -10.11
N GLU A 198 -21.42 -9.83 -11.04
CA GLU A 198 -20.63 -11.06 -11.08
C GLU A 198 -19.28 -10.75 -11.73
N LEU A 199 -18.21 -11.13 -11.05
CA LEU A 199 -16.83 -11.07 -11.51
C LEU A 199 -16.41 -12.47 -11.98
N ASP A 200 -16.02 -12.59 -13.24
CA ASP A 200 -15.46 -13.81 -13.81
C ASP A 200 -13.95 -13.85 -13.54
N LEU A 201 -13.51 -14.75 -12.64
CA LEU A 201 -12.12 -14.86 -12.27
C LEU A 201 -11.24 -15.40 -13.40
N ALA A 202 -11.81 -16.14 -14.37
CA ALA A 202 -11.04 -16.54 -15.55
C ALA A 202 -10.49 -15.33 -16.32
N LEU A 203 -11.25 -14.22 -16.37
CA LEU A 203 -10.82 -12.97 -17.00
C LEU A 203 -9.75 -12.24 -16.17
N VAL A 204 -9.74 -12.41 -14.86
CA VAL A 204 -8.71 -11.80 -13.98
C VAL A 204 -7.34 -12.40 -14.27
N TRP A 205 -7.28 -13.71 -14.55
CA TRP A 205 -6.04 -14.46 -14.80
C TRP A 205 -5.63 -14.47 -16.28
N SER A 206 -6.52 -14.09 -17.21
CA SER A 206 -6.24 -14.12 -18.65
C SER A 206 -5.08 -13.20 -19.04
N GLU A 207 -4.25 -13.65 -20.00
CA GLU A 207 -3.16 -12.85 -20.60
C GLU A 207 -3.64 -12.05 -21.83
#